data_91ce17d7685085ceaa4f91f6b631d665
#
_entry.id   91ce17d7685085ceaa4f91f6b631d665
#
_cell.length_a   1.000
_cell.length_b   1.000
_cell.length_c   1.000
_cell.angle_alpha   90.00
_cell.angle_beta   90.00
_cell.angle_gamma   90.00
#
_symmetry.space_group_name_H-M   'P 1'
#
loop_
_entity.id
_entity.type
_entity.pdbx_description
1 polymer ?
#
loop_
_entity_poly.entity_id
_entity_poly.type
_entity_poly.pdbx_seq_one_letter_code
_entity_poly.pdbx_strand_id
1 'polypeptide(L)'
;CGVTEPAIYGFLLPEKTPFVFSCIGGAVGGAVMGALNAKMYVMGGLGIFAVVSYISPKGDASGLVAALICGAVSMLVGFLLAFFFGKKEDKKVVEEVVKANEETILAPIEGTIKPVEESSDAAFASGALGKGVIITPSAGKVYAPVSGTVTVLFPSLHAIGITSDSGVELLIHIGINTVQLEGKGFTAHIKQGDHIECGQLLVEFDMDTISKEGYALETPVLVTNFNDLKEIKITDKTNSSLKEELMHINY
;
A
#
# COMPACT_ATOMS: atom_id res chain seq x y z
N CYS A 1 15.44 9.49 -1.74
CA CYS A 1 16.19 9.45 -0.46
C CYS A 1 15.80 10.65 0.39
N GLY A 2 15.03 10.43 1.48
CA GLY A 2 14.54 11.48 2.39
C GLY A 2 13.02 11.54 2.51
N VAL A 3 12.29 10.78 1.70
CA VAL A 3 10.84 10.60 1.84
C VAL A 3 10.65 9.42 2.79
N THR A 4 10.17 9.69 4.01
CA THR A 4 10.02 8.70 5.09
C THR A 4 8.59 8.20 5.26
N GLU A 5 7.62 8.91 4.68
CA GLU A 5 6.20 8.65 4.82
C GLU A 5 5.81 7.21 4.44
N PRO A 6 6.27 6.63 3.32
CA PRO A 6 5.92 5.25 2.98
C PRO A 6 6.40 4.23 4.02
N ALA A 7 7.62 4.45 4.57
CA ALA A 7 8.17 3.57 5.60
C ALA A 7 7.44 3.73 6.94
N ILE A 8 7.04 4.96 7.30
CA ILE A 8 6.32 5.24 8.53
C ILE A 8 4.91 4.65 8.48
N TYR A 9 4.15 4.97 7.44
CA TYR A 9 2.74 4.58 7.35
C TYR A 9 2.55 3.14 6.88
N GLY A 10 3.41 2.66 5.97
CA GLY A 10 3.31 1.32 5.43
C GLY A 10 3.88 0.22 6.34
N PHE A 11 4.86 0.51 7.18
CA PHE A 11 5.53 -0.49 7.99
C PHE A 11 5.61 -0.17 9.49
N LEU A 12 6.09 1.03 9.85
CA LEU A 12 6.39 1.32 11.26
C LEU A 12 5.14 1.49 12.13
N LEU A 13 4.13 2.22 11.65
CA LEU A 13 2.91 2.51 12.40
C LEU A 13 2.01 1.28 12.56
N PRO A 14 1.75 0.46 11.54
CA PRO A 14 0.97 -0.77 11.70
C PRO A 14 1.57 -1.71 12.73
N GLU A 15 2.88 -1.89 12.71
CA GLU A 15 3.58 -2.81 13.62
C GLU A 15 3.82 -2.26 15.04
N LYS A 16 3.58 -0.96 15.27
CA LYS A 16 3.75 -0.25 16.56
C LYS A 16 5.12 -0.46 17.24
N THR A 17 5.59 -1.70 17.39
CA THR A 17 6.85 -2.06 18.04
C THR A 17 8.08 -1.48 17.33
N PRO A 18 8.27 -1.63 15.99
CA PRO A 18 9.36 -0.98 15.26
C PRO A 18 9.29 0.55 15.34
N PHE A 19 8.08 1.11 15.35
CA PHE A 19 7.89 2.56 15.52
C PHE A 19 8.44 3.04 16.86
N VAL A 20 8.10 2.36 17.97
CA VAL A 20 8.61 2.69 19.31
C VAL A 20 10.14 2.57 19.36
N PHE A 21 10.73 1.53 18.78
CA PHE A 21 12.19 1.35 18.74
C PHE A 21 12.88 2.45 17.94
N SER A 22 12.29 2.90 16.83
CA SER A 22 12.77 4.03 16.04
C SER A 22 12.75 5.33 16.85
N CYS A 23 11.70 5.56 17.63
CA CYS A 23 11.60 6.73 18.51
C CYS A 23 12.66 6.70 19.60
N ILE A 24 12.91 5.54 20.24
CA ILE A 24 13.94 5.39 21.27
C ILE A 24 15.33 5.61 20.66
N GLY A 25 15.63 4.99 19.52
CA GLY A 25 16.89 5.19 18.80
C GLY A 25 17.14 6.65 18.45
N GLY A 26 16.10 7.34 17.95
CA GLY A 26 16.16 8.77 17.65
C GLY A 26 16.38 9.64 18.89
N ALA A 27 15.72 9.35 20.01
CA ALA A 27 15.90 10.07 21.27
C ALA A 27 17.32 9.93 21.82
N VAL A 28 17.87 8.71 21.82
CA VAL A 28 19.25 8.46 22.25
C VAL A 28 20.26 9.18 21.34
N GLY A 29 20.06 9.11 20.01
CA GLY A 29 20.92 9.86 19.08
C GLY A 29 20.82 11.36 19.27
N GLY A 30 19.64 11.91 19.50
CA GLY A 30 19.44 13.32 19.81
C GLY A 30 20.14 13.75 21.10
N ALA A 31 20.12 12.92 22.13
CA ALA A 31 20.88 13.17 23.38
C ALA A 31 22.40 13.20 23.14
N VAL A 32 22.91 12.27 22.33
CA VAL A 32 24.34 12.27 21.93
C VAL A 32 24.68 13.53 21.13
N MET A 33 23.81 13.95 20.21
CA MET A 33 23.96 15.17 19.43
C MET A 33 24.07 16.40 20.31
N GLY A 34 23.19 16.50 21.33
CA GLY A 34 23.21 17.59 22.33
C GLY A 34 24.47 17.58 23.18
N ALA A 35 24.90 16.40 23.66
CA ALA A 35 26.11 16.25 24.46
C ALA A 35 27.38 16.66 23.68
N LEU A 36 27.44 16.42 22.40
CA LEU A 36 28.53 16.81 21.52
C LEU A 36 28.44 18.26 21.03
N ASN A 37 27.44 19.03 21.48
CA ASN A 37 27.20 20.41 21.06
C ASN A 37 27.20 20.63 19.54
N ALA A 38 26.70 19.64 18.80
CA ALA A 38 26.61 19.73 17.35
C ALA A 38 25.65 20.85 16.90
N LYS A 39 26.13 21.71 16.00
CA LYS A 39 25.36 22.83 15.46
C LYS A 39 25.08 22.64 14.00
N MET A 40 23.82 22.86 13.61
CA MET A 40 23.42 22.94 12.20
C MET A 40 23.61 24.39 11.73
N TYR A 41 24.29 24.59 10.62
CA TYR A 41 24.60 25.90 10.07
C TYR A 41 23.76 26.28 8.84
N VAL A 42 23.26 25.29 8.13
CA VAL A 42 22.43 25.50 6.94
C VAL A 42 21.19 24.64 7.05
N MET A 43 20.04 25.22 6.78
CA MET A 43 18.80 24.49 6.67
C MET A 43 18.68 24.00 5.23
N GLY A 44 18.89 22.71 4.99
CA GLY A 44 18.81 22.16 3.64
C GLY A 44 19.26 20.72 3.55
N GLY A 45 18.79 20.04 2.48
CA GLY A 45 19.04 18.63 2.24
C GLY A 45 18.09 17.71 3.02
N LEU A 46 17.74 16.61 2.37
CA LEU A 46 16.94 15.54 2.97
C LEU A 46 17.76 14.25 3.00
N GLY A 47 17.50 13.42 4.01
CA GLY A 47 18.16 12.14 4.16
C GLY A 47 19.67 12.28 4.45
N ILE A 48 20.48 11.40 3.84
CA ILE A 48 21.92 11.34 4.10
C ILE A 48 22.67 12.63 3.75
N PHE A 49 22.16 13.42 2.81
CA PHE A 49 22.77 14.68 2.40
C PHE A 49 22.61 15.79 3.45
N ALA A 50 21.70 15.66 4.41
CA ALA A 50 21.53 16.61 5.50
C ALA A 50 22.77 16.71 6.40
N VAL A 51 23.64 15.70 6.45
CA VAL A 51 24.86 15.72 7.29
C VAL A 51 25.83 16.84 6.90
N VAL A 52 25.82 17.26 5.65
CA VAL A 52 26.67 18.38 5.16
C VAL A 52 26.30 19.70 5.84
N SER A 53 25.04 19.85 6.27
CA SER A 53 24.54 21.06 6.96
C SER A 53 25.19 21.31 8.32
N TYR A 54 25.95 20.35 8.85
CA TYR A 54 26.66 20.44 10.12
C TYR A 54 28.12 20.89 9.94
N ILE A 55 28.56 21.17 8.71
CA ILE A 55 29.89 21.76 8.48
C ILE A 55 29.81 23.27 8.71
N SER A 56 30.71 23.77 9.59
CA SER A 56 30.80 25.21 9.87
C SER A 56 31.21 25.99 8.62
N PRO A 57 30.69 27.22 8.39
CA PRO A 57 31.21 28.13 7.36
C PRO A 57 32.71 28.43 7.44
N LYS A 58 33.31 28.19 8.62
CA LYS A 58 34.76 28.34 8.86
C LYS A 58 35.55 27.08 8.51
N GLY A 59 34.94 26.05 7.96
CA GLY A 59 35.58 24.79 7.57
C GLY A 59 35.74 23.77 8.71
N ASP A 60 35.23 24.04 9.90
CA ASP A 60 35.26 23.08 11.01
C ASP A 60 34.21 21.97 10.77
N ALA A 61 34.69 20.73 10.72
CA ALA A 61 33.91 19.53 10.48
C ALA A 61 33.51 18.79 11.77
N SER A 62 33.74 19.36 12.95
CA SER A 62 33.38 18.72 14.23
C SER A 62 31.89 18.39 14.32
N GLY A 63 31.03 19.28 13.82
CA GLY A 63 29.58 19.07 13.74
C GLY A 63 29.20 17.91 12.82
N LEU A 64 29.86 17.75 11.68
CA LEU A 64 29.68 16.61 10.78
C LEU A 64 30.03 15.29 11.46
N VAL A 65 31.19 15.24 12.16
CA VAL A 65 31.60 14.04 12.90
C VAL A 65 30.57 13.71 13.99
N ALA A 66 30.11 14.70 14.74
CA ALA A 66 29.04 14.51 15.73
C ALA A 66 27.75 13.98 15.12
N ALA A 67 27.34 14.48 13.97
CA ALA A 67 26.14 14.01 13.25
C ALA A 67 26.28 12.55 12.79
N LEU A 68 27.47 12.16 12.31
CA LEU A 68 27.74 10.76 11.90
C LEU A 68 27.73 9.82 13.11
N ILE A 69 28.34 10.22 14.23
CA ILE A 69 28.33 9.45 15.51
C ILE A 69 26.88 9.29 15.98
N CYS A 70 26.10 10.36 15.99
CA CYS A 70 24.69 10.34 16.37
C CYS A 70 23.89 9.35 15.50
N GLY A 71 24.05 9.40 14.18
CA GLY A 71 23.40 8.47 13.25
C GLY A 71 23.78 7.02 13.52
N ALA A 72 25.07 6.74 13.72
CA ALA A 72 25.56 5.40 14.03
C ALA A 72 24.99 4.88 15.37
N VAL A 73 24.96 5.71 16.42
CA VAL A 73 24.39 5.35 17.73
C VAL A 73 22.89 5.11 17.62
N SER A 74 22.14 5.97 16.92
CA SER A 74 20.70 5.79 16.69
C SER A 74 20.40 4.47 16.00
N MET A 75 21.13 4.15 14.93
CA MET A 75 20.98 2.89 14.19
C MET A 75 21.34 1.69 15.06
N LEU A 76 22.43 1.75 15.82
CA LEU A 76 22.85 0.65 16.69
C LEU A 76 21.79 0.38 17.77
N VAL A 77 21.29 1.42 18.43
CA VAL A 77 20.26 1.27 19.46
C VAL A 77 18.97 0.71 18.87
N GLY A 78 18.51 1.23 17.74
CA GLY A 78 17.33 0.73 17.05
C GLY A 78 17.50 -0.74 16.63
N PHE A 79 18.66 -1.10 16.08
CA PHE A 79 18.99 -2.48 15.72
C PHE A 79 19.02 -3.41 16.94
N LEU A 80 19.68 -3.04 18.03
CA LEU A 80 19.74 -3.86 19.24
C LEU A 80 18.35 -4.05 19.86
N LEU A 81 17.53 -3.00 19.90
CA LEU A 81 16.14 -3.12 20.37
C LEU A 81 15.32 -4.06 19.48
N ALA A 82 15.46 -3.94 18.17
CA ALA A 82 14.78 -4.85 17.24
C ALA A 82 15.28 -6.29 17.35
N PHE A 83 16.59 -6.48 17.54
CA PHE A 83 17.20 -7.80 17.67
C PHE A 83 16.80 -8.53 18.97
N PHE A 84 16.81 -7.83 20.12
CA PHE A 84 16.53 -8.44 21.42
C PHE A 84 15.06 -8.43 21.80
N PHE A 85 14.30 -7.41 21.41
CA PHE A 85 12.91 -7.19 21.81
C PHE A 85 11.94 -7.11 20.64
N GLY A 86 12.45 -7.14 19.39
CA GLY A 86 11.58 -7.33 18.24
C GLY A 86 10.80 -8.60 18.46
N LYS A 87 9.47 -8.52 18.31
CA LYS A 87 8.69 -9.75 18.20
C LYS A 87 9.36 -10.53 17.07
N LYS A 88 9.87 -11.72 17.37
CA LYS A 88 9.93 -12.72 16.33
C LYS A 88 8.47 -12.74 15.84
N GLU A 89 8.27 -12.34 14.58
CA GLU A 89 7.10 -12.88 13.93
C GLU A 89 7.15 -14.36 14.30
N ASP A 90 6.22 -14.79 15.15
CA ASP A 90 5.72 -16.10 14.96
C ASP A 90 5.32 -16.04 13.48
N LYS A 91 6.22 -16.54 12.61
CA LYS A 91 5.73 -17.18 11.43
C LYS A 91 4.70 -18.12 12.05
N LYS A 92 3.45 -17.66 12.14
CA LYS A 92 2.34 -18.59 12.09
C LYS A 92 2.85 -19.54 11.05
N VAL A 93 3.19 -20.74 11.49
CA VAL A 93 3.28 -21.87 10.61
C VAL A 93 1.99 -21.68 9.85
N VAL A 94 2.11 -21.00 8.71
CA VAL A 94 1.16 -21.14 7.64
C VAL A 94 1.30 -22.65 7.50
N GLU A 95 0.36 -23.39 8.13
CA GLU A 95 0.09 -24.75 7.70
C GLU A 95 0.31 -24.64 6.23
N GLU A 96 1.18 -25.50 5.69
CA GLU A 96 1.34 -25.59 4.26
C GLU A 96 -0.08 -25.70 3.72
N VAL A 97 -0.69 -24.52 3.51
CA VAL A 97 -1.77 -24.37 2.57
C VAL A 97 -1.06 -24.85 1.32
N VAL A 98 -1.40 -26.07 0.93
CA VAL A 98 -1.04 -26.63 -0.37
C VAL A 98 -1.29 -25.43 -1.28
N LYS A 99 -0.19 -24.75 -1.69
CA LYS A 99 -0.31 -23.61 -2.59
C LYS A 99 -1.01 -24.21 -3.78
N ALA A 100 -2.29 -23.92 -3.91
CA ALA A 100 -2.99 -24.23 -5.12
C ALA A 100 -2.10 -23.61 -6.19
N ASN A 101 -1.62 -24.40 -7.14
CA ASN A 101 -0.74 -23.90 -8.19
C ASN A 101 -1.47 -22.86 -9.04
N GLU A 102 -2.74 -22.63 -8.75
CA GLU A 102 -3.69 -21.80 -9.50
C GLU A 102 -4.71 -21.15 -8.56
N GLU A 103 -5.10 -19.92 -8.85
CA GLU A 103 -6.18 -19.21 -8.16
C GLU A 103 -7.08 -18.51 -9.17
N THR A 104 -8.39 -18.57 -8.95
CA THR A 104 -9.39 -17.88 -9.77
C THR A 104 -9.85 -16.61 -9.08
N ILE A 105 -9.71 -15.49 -9.76
CA ILE A 105 -10.22 -14.19 -9.34
C ILE A 105 -11.59 -13.98 -9.99
N LEU A 106 -12.63 -13.87 -9.19
CA LEU A 106 -13.98 -13.63 -9.68
C LEU A 106 -14.24 -12.16 -9.95
N ALA A 107 -15.21 -11.86 -10.81
CA ALA A 107 -15.63 -10.49 -11.06
C ALA A 107 -16.21 -9.85 -9.79
N PRO A 108 -15.61 -8.74 -9.29
CA PRO A 108 -16.09 -8.07 -8.08
C PRO A 108 -17.29 -7.16 -8.32
N ILE A 109 -17.56 -6.81 -9.57
CA ILE A 109 -18.58 -5.84 -9.98
C ILE A 109 -19.20 -6.32 -11.28
N GLU A 110 -20.52 -6.12 -11.45
CA GLU A 110 -21.22 -6.30 -12.72
C GLU A 110 -20.99 -5.10 -13.62
N GLY A 111 -20.72 -5.32 -14.91
CA GLY A 111 -20.54 -4.23 -15.86
C GLY A 111 -19.88 -4.63 -17.16
N THR A 112 -19.38 -3.64 -17.90
CA THR A 112 -18.65 -3.84 -19.14
C THR A 112 -17.16 -3.86 -18.89
N ILE A 113 -16.46 -4.87 -19.41
CA ILE A 113 -15.01 -5.05 -19.27
C ILE A 113 -14.30 -4.43 -20.47
N LYS A 114 -13.17 -3.78 -20.22
CA LYS A 114 -12.18 -3.38 -21.21
C LYS A 114 -10.75 -3.59 -20.70
N PRO A 115 -9.76 -3.71 -21.58
CA PRO A 115 -8.35 -3.79 -21.21
C PRO A 115 -7.91 -2.60 -20.34
N VAL A 116 -6.96 -2.83 -19.42
CA VAL A 116 -6.47 -1.76 -18.55
C VAL A 116 -5.78 -0.64 -19.34
N GLU A 117 -5.19 -0.95 -20.49
CA GLU A 117 -4.55 -0.02 -21.42
C GLU A 117 -5.53 1.01 -22.00
N GLU A 118 -6.84 0.70 -21.98
CA GLU A 118 -7.91 1.60 -22.42
C GLU A 118 -8.48 2.48 -21.29
N SER A 119 -7.82 2.52 -20.13
CA SER A 119 -8.20 3.41 -19.04
C SER A 119 -8.11 4.88 -19.48
N SER A 120 -9.05 5.69 -19.02
CA SER A 120 -9.00 7.14 -19.16
C SER A 120 -7.91 7.80 -18.30
N ASP A 121 -7.35 7.09 -17.32
CA ASP A 121 -6.25 7.52 -16.47
C ASP A 121 -4.92 6.90 -16.92
N ALA A 122 -3.94 7.77 -17.19
CA ALA A 122 -2.64 7.36 -17.72
C ALA A 122 -1.84 6.46 -16.75
N ALA A 123 -2.03 6.60 -15.44
CA ALA A 123 -1.33 5.76 -14.46
C ALA A 123 -1.81 4.30 -14.56
N PHE A 124 -3.12 4.08 -14.69
CA PHE A 124 -3.67 2.74 -14.90
C PHE A 124 -3.34 2.23 -16.32
N ALA A 125 -3.53 3.05 -17.35
CA ALA A 125 -3.25 2.67 -18.74
C ALA A 125 -1.79 2.25 -18.97
N SER A 126 -0.84 2.76 -18.19
CA SER A 126 0.57 2.39 -18.30
C SER A 126 0.88 0.95 -17.87
N GLY A 127 -0.02 0.28 -17.15
CA GLY A 127 0.20 -1.04 -16.55
C GLY A 127 1.20 -1.07 -15.39
N ALA A 128 1.72 0.09 -14.97
CA ALA A 128 2.71 0.18 -13.90
C ALA A 128 2.14 -0.16 -12.51
N LEU A 129 0.83 0.02 -12.33
CA LEU A 129 0.13 -0.25 -11.07
C LEU A 129 -0.32 -1.72 -10.93
N GLY A 130 -0.29 -2.49 -12.01
CA GLY A 130 -0.71 -3.88 -11.99
C GLY A 130 -1.23 -4.36 -13.35
N LYS A 131 -1.54 -5.65 -13.43
CA LYS A 131 -2.18 -6.28 -14.59
C LYS A 131 -3.64 -6.61 -14.26
N GLY A 132 -4.54 -6.38 -15.19
CA GLY A 132 -5.95 -6.66 -14.98
C GLY A 132 -6.85 -6.00 -16.00
N VAL A 133 -8.01 -5.55 -15.55
CA VAL A 133 -9.05 -4.98 -16.40
C VAL A 133 -9.63 -3.70 -15.81
N ILE A 134 -10.34 -2.96 -16.65
CA ILE A 134 -11.26 -1.90 -16.23
C ILE A 134 -12.68 -2.43 -16.36
N ILE A 135 -13.49 -2.26 -15.32
CA ILE A 135 -14.92 -2.54 -15.36
C ILE A 135 -15.67 -1.21 -15.30
N THR A 136 -16.55 -0.96 -16.27
CA THR A 136 -17.53 0.13 -16.17
C THR A 136 -18.79 -0.45 -15.52
N PRO A 137 -19.09 -0.07 -14.25
CA PRO A 137 -20.13 -0.71 -13.47
C PRO A 137 -21.53 -0.50 -14.04
N SER A 138 -22.38 -1.50 -13.90
CA SER A 138 -23.84 -1.41 -14.09
C SER A 138 -24.62 -1.34 -12.77
N ALA A 139 -23.93 -1.60 -11.64
CA ALA A 139 -24.48 -1.55 -10.29
C ALA A 139 -23.44 -1.02 -9.29
N GLY A 140 -23.90 -0.25 -8.32
CA GLY A 140 -23.03 0.41 -7.32
C GLY A 140 -22.61 -0.49 -6.15
N LYS A 141 -22.15 -1.72 -6.41
CA LYS A 141 -21.77 -2.69 -5.38
C LYS A 141 -20.49 -3.43 -5.74
N VAL A 142 -19.56 -3.49 -4.81
CA VAL A 142 -18.30 -4.23 -4.95
C VAL A 142 -18.32 -5.42 -4.00
N TYR A 143 -18.02 -6.58 -4.54
CA TYR A 143 -17.92 -7.83 -3.78
C TYR A 143 -16.48 -8.36 -3.79
N ALA A 144 -16.15 -9.18 -2.79
CA ALA A 144 -14.85 -9.81 -2.69
C ALA A 144 -14.62 -10.78 -3.88
N PRO A 145 -13.58 -10.56 -4.69
CA PRO A 145 -13.26 -11.44 -5.82
C PRO A 145 -12.61 -12.76 -5.40
N VAL A 146 -12.09 -12.80 -4.18
CA VAL A 146 -11.42 -13.94 -3.54
C VAL A 146 -11.65 -13.91 -2.04
N SER A 147 -11.39 -15.02 -1.34
CA SER A 147 -11.21 -15.00 0.12
C SER A 147 -9.81 -14.50 0.47
N GLY A 148 -9.69 -13.73 1.56
CA GLY A 148 -8.42 -13.14 1.95
C GLY A 148 -8.56 -12.03 2.96
N THR A 149 -7.54 -11.19 3.09
CA THR A 149 -7.47 -10.09 4.04
C THR A 149 -7.53 -8.73 3.35
N VAL A 150 -8.32 -7.82 3.86
CA VAL A 150 -8.34 -6.41 3.44
C VAL A 150 -7.07 -5.75 3.97
N THR A 151 -6.05 -5.63 3.14
CA THR A 151 -4.75 -5.06 3.51
C THR A 151 -4.76 -3.55 3.50
N VAL A 152 -5.56 -2.95 2.62
CA VAL A 152 -5.73 -1.50 2.53
C VAL A 152 -7.21 -1.17 2.31
N LEU A 153 -7.73 -0.22 3.09
CA LEU A 153 -8.99 0.46 2.80
C LEU A 153 -8.73 1.97 2.92
N PHE A 154 -8.81 2.67 1.79
CA PHE A 154 -8.56 4.12 1.78
C PHE A 154 -9.64 4.85 2.59
N PRO A 155 -9.30 5.93 3.33
CA PRO A 155 -10.28 6.67 4.13
C PRO A 155 -11.47 7.20 3.32
N SER A 156 -11.27 7.53 2.05
CA SER A 156 -12.33 7.93 1.10
C SER A 156 -13.06 6.75 0.46
N LEU A 157 -12.79 5.51 0.89
CA LEU A 157 -13.47 4.27 0.52
C LEU A 157 -13.47 3.93 -1.00
N HIS A 158 -12.77 4.72 -1.81
CA HIS A 158 -12.72 4.59 -3.26
C HIS A 158 -11.78 3.47 -3.73
N ALA A 159 -10.84 3.04 -2.87
CA ALA A 159 -9.86 2.03 -3.23
C ALA A 159 -9.67 1.01 -2.11
N ILE A 160 -9.60 -0.26 -2.50
CA ILE A 160 -9.51 -1.44 -1.64
C ILE A 160 -8.32 -2.27 -2.11
N GLY A 161 -7.39 -2.56 -1.21
CA GLY A 161 -6.34 -3.56 -1.40
C GLY A 161 -6.71 -4.84 -0.66
N ILE A 162 -6.59 -5.98 -1.32
CA ILE A 162 -6.88 -7.31 -0.78
C ILE A 162 -5.67 -8.20 -1.04
N THR A 163 -5.23 -8.93 -0.03
CA THR A 163 -4.31 -10.06 -0.23
C THR A 163 -5.10 -11.35 -0.07
N SER A 164 -5.15 -12.15 -1.11
CA SER A 164 -5.84 -13.45 -1.08
C SER A 164 -5.15 -14.42 -0.11
N ASP A 165 -5.84 -15.48 0.30
CA ASP A 165 -5.27 -16.51 1.16
C ASP A 165 -4.08 -17.24 0.50
N SER A 166 -4.02 -17.23 -0.85
CA SER A 166 -2.91 -17.80 -1.63
C SER A 166 -1.76 -16.80 -1.86
N GLY A 167 -1.96 -15.50 -1.55
CA GLY A 167 -0.93 -14.46 -1.64
C GLY A 167 -1.00 -13.58 -2.90
N VAL A 168 -2.09 -13.61 -3.68
CA VAL A 168 -2.32 -12.63 -4.75
C VAL A 168 -2.73 -11.30 -4.14
N GLU A 169 -2.07 -10.22 -4.57
CA GLU A 169 -2.41 -8.87 -4.16
C GLU A 169 -3.28 -8.19 -5.21
N LEU A 170 -4.47 -7.79 -4.78
CA LEU A 170 -5.48 -7.16 -5.63
C LEU A 170 -5.71 -5.72 -5.24
N LEU A 171 -5.88 -4.85 -6.22
CA LEU A 171 -6.37 -3.49 -6.09
C LEU A 171 -7.69 -3.34 -6.83
N ILE A 172 -8.73 -2.88 -6.15
CA ILE A 172 -9.99 -2.44 -6.75
C ILE A 172 -10.10 -0.93 -6.51
N HIS A 173 -10.16 -0.14 -7.59
CA HIS A 173 -10.22 1.33 -7.50
C HIS A 173 -11.52 1.83 -8.14
N ILE A 174 -12.48 2.28 -7.34
CA ILE A 174 -13.85 2.60 -7.76
C ILE A 174 -13.90 4.02 -8.34
N GLY A 175 -14.10 4.12 -9.64
CA GLY A 175 -14.08 5.37 -10.39
C GLY A 175 -12.68 5.96 -10.55
N ILE A 176 -12.53 6.94 -11.42
CA ILE A 176 -11.27 7.66 -11.63
C ILE A 176 -11.31 9.00 -10.89
N ASN A 177 -10.25 9.31 -10.15
CA ASN A 177 -10.11 10.53 -9.32
C ASN A 177 -11.15 10.70 -8.20
N THR A 178 -11.88 9.65 -7.86
CA THR A 178 -12.94 9.66 -6.84
C THR A 178 -12.44 9.82 -5.41
N VAL A 179 -11.12 9.80 -5.19
CA VAL A 179 -10.48 10.24 -3.94
C VAL A 179 -10.93 11.66 -3.53
N GLN A 180 -11.18 12.53 -4.52
CA GLN A 180 -11.62 13.92 -4.30
C GLN A 180 -13.04 14.01 -3.72
N LEU A 181 -13.82 12.95 -3.76
CA LEU A 181 -15.14 12.88 -3.13
C LEU A 181 -15.08 12.71 -1.61
N GLU A 182 -13.90 12.46 -1.05
CA GLU A 182 -13.67 12.29 0.40
C GLU A 182 -14.66 11.32 1.08
N GLY A 183 -15.08 10.28 0.34
CA GLY A 183 -16.03 9.27 0.78
C GLY A 183 -17.51 9.59 0.52
N LYS A 184 -17.83 10.76 -0.05
CA LYS A 184 -19.21 11.10 -0.42
C LYS A 184 -19.73 10.10 -1.48
N GLY A 185 -20.86 9.48 -1.16
CA GLY A 185 -21.46 8.45 -2.02
C GLY A 185 -20.87 7.06 -1.87
N PHE A 186 -20.01 6.82 -0.86
CA PHE A 186 -19.45 5.50 -0.58
C PHE A 186 -19.87 5.00 0.80
N THR A 187 -20.10 3.71 0.93
CA THR A 187 -20.40 3.03 2.20
C THR A 187 -19.63 1.71 2.26
N ALA A 188 -18.71 1.58 3.23
CA ALA A 188 -17.96 0.35 3.44
C ALA A 188 -18.67 -0.57 4.45
N HIS A 189 -18.63 -1.88 4.16
CA HIS A 189 -19.12 -2.96 5.04
C HIS A 189 -17.97 -3.75 5.67
N ILE A 190 -16.75 -3.29 5.46
CA ILE A 190 -15.49 -3.90 5.89
C ILE A 190 -14.58 -2.84 6.51
N LYS A 191 -13.53 -3.32 7.18
CA LYS A 191 -12.43 -2.50 7.71
C LYS A 191 -11.10 -3.08 7.27
N GLN A 192 -10.08 -2.26 7.26
CA GLN A 192 -8.72 -2.74 7.06
C GLN A 192 -8.36 -3.74 8.16
N GLY A 193 -7.77 -4.87 7.74
CA GLY A 193 -7.42 -6.01 8.59
C GLY A 193 -8.51 -7.08 8.70
N ASP A 194 -9.73 -6.85 8.18
CA ASP A 194 -10.77 -7.87 8.17
C ASP A 194 -10.40 -9.01 7.21
N HIS A 195 -10.65 -10.25 7.61
CA HIS A 195 -10.69 -11.38 6.71
C HIS A 195 -12.06 -11.44 6.03
N ILE A 196 -12.08 -11.58 4.71
CA ILE A 196 -13.28 -11.57 3.88
C ILE A 196 -13.42 -12.89 3.12
N GLU A 197 -14.67 -13.30 2.92
CA GLU A 197 -15.01 -14.46 2.11
C GLU A 197 -15.34 -14.04 0.68
N CYS A 198 -14.96 -14.87 -0.29
CA CYS A 198 -15.29 -14.64 -1.70
C CYS A 198 -16.80 -14.43 -1.88
N GLY A 199 -17.19 -13.37 -2.59
CA GLY A 199 -18.58 -12.96 -2.80
C GLY A 199 -19.19 -12.14 -1.65
N GLN A 200 -18.44 -11.81 -0.58
CA GLN A 200 -18.88 -10.89 0.46
C GLN A 200 -18.99 -9.46 -0.07
N LEU A 201 -20.05 -8.73 0.31
CA LEU A 201 -20.19 -7.30 -0.02
C LEU A 201 -19.13 -6.49 0.73
N LEU A 202 -18.37 -5.70 -0.02
CA LEU A 202 -17.26 -4.87 0.51
C LEU A 202 -17.65 -3.41 0.64
N VAL A 203 -18.05 -2.81 -0.49
CA VAL A 203 -18.39 -1.39 -0.58
C VAL A 203 -19.62 -1.21 -1.47
N GLU A 204 -20.52 -0.32 -1.07
CA GLU A 204 -21.57 0.24 -1.92
C GLU A 204 -21.20 1.67 -2.31
N PHE A 205 -21.53 2.05 -3.53
CA PHE A 205 -21.27 3.41 -4.03
C PHE A 205 -22.42 3.93 -4.89
N ASP A 206 -22.68 5.22 -4.77
CA ASP A 206 -23.73 5.92 -5.52
C ASP A 206 -23.18 6.40 -6.86
N MET A 207 -23.49 5.64 -7.92
CA MET A 207 -23.07 5.92 -9.30
C MET A 207 -23.56 7.28 -9.78
N ASP A 208 -24.77 7.69 -9.38
CA ASP A 208 -25.35 8.98 -9.75
C ASP A 208 -24.58 10.14 -9.11
N THR A 209 -24.22 10.00 -7.83
CA THR A 209 -23.40 11.01 -7.13
C THR A 209 -22.03 11.15 -7.78
N ILE A 210 -21.33 10.04 -8.07
CA ILE A 210 -20.02 10.06 -8.73
C ILE A 210 -20.11 10.77 -10.10
N SER A 211 -21.11 10.38 -10.92
CA SER A 211 -21.29 10.94 -12.26
C SER A 211 -21.68 12.42 -12.23
N LYS A 212 -22.54 12.86 -11.30
CA LYS A 212 -22.95 14.27 -11.14
C LYS A 212 -21.79 15.17 -10.71
N GLU A 213 -20.84 14.65 -9.95
CA GLU A 213 -19.63 15.37 -9.55
C GLU A 213 -18.55 15.35 -10.67
N GLY A 214 -18.85 14.74 -11.83
CA GLY A 214 -18.01 14.76 -13.03
C GLY A 214 -16.92 13.69 -13.08
N TYR A 215 -16.98 12.66 -12.23
CA TYR A 215 -15.99 11.60 -12.21
C TYR A 215 -16.43 10.39 -13.06
N ALA A 216 -15.46 9.74 -13.70
CA ALA A 216 -15.69 8.52 -14.47
C ALA A 216 -15.91 7.34 -13.53
N LEU A 217 -16.83 6.45 -13.90
CA LEU A 217 -17.15 5.22 -13.16
C LEU A 217 -16.18 4.08 -13.44
N GLU A 218 -15.24 4.25 -14.38
CA GLU A 218 -14.23 3.24 -14.68
C GLU A 218 -13.59 2.72 -13.39
N THR A 219 -13.64 1.41 -13.21
CA THR A 219 -13.19 0.74 -11.99
C THR A 219 -12.08 -0.25 -12.33
N PRO A 220 -10.80 0.13 -12.18
CA PRO A 220 -9.67 -0.78 -12.29
C PRO A 220 -9.74 -1.92 -11.27
N VAL A 221 -9.54 -3.15 -11.75
CA VAL A 221 -9.37 -4.38 -10.96
C VAL A 221 -8.05 -5.00 -11.36
N LEU A 222 -7.05 -4.89 -10.51
CA LEU A 222 -5.64 -5.17 -10.85
C LEU A 222 -5.02 -6.17 -9.88
N VAL A 223 -4.13 -7.02 -10.40
CA VAL A 223 -3.16 -7.78 -9.64
C VAL A 223 -1.88 -6.95 -9.53
N THR A 224 -1.49 -6.56 -8.33
CA THR A 224 -0.37 -5.63 -8.11
C THR A 224 0.98 -6.33 -7.95
N ASN A 225 1.01 -7.55 -7.41
CA ASN A 225 2.23 -8.37 -7.30
C ASN A 225 2.47 -9.28 -8.50
N PHE A 226 2.08 -8.83 -9.70
CA PHE A 226 2.11 -9.62 -10.94
C PHE A 226 3.52 -10.11 -11.33
N ASN A 227 4.59 -9.48 -10.84
CA ASN A 227 5.97 -9.91 -11.09
C ASN A 227 6.37 -11.18 -10.32
N ASP A 228 5.62 -11.53 -9.28
CA ASP A 228 5.87 -12.70 -8.44
C ASP A 228 5.11 -13.93 -8.94
N LEU A 229 4.31 -13.78 -9.99
CA LEU A 229 3.42 -14.78 -10.55
C LEU A 229 3.94 -15.28 -11.90
N LYS A 230 3.71 -16.57 -12.20
CA LYS A 230 4.13 -17.16 -13.47
C LYS A 230 3.29 -16.67 -14.64
N GLU A 231 1.97 -16.63 -14.45
CA GLU A 231 1.04 -16.25 -15.50
C GLU A 231 -0.24 -15.65 -14.91
N ILE A 232 -0.78 -14.65 -15.59
CA ILE A 232 -2.10 -14.08 -15.35
C ILE A 232 -2.86 -14.16 -16.65
N LYS A 233 -3.88 -15.01 -16.70
CA LYS A 233 -4.83 -15.07 -17.82
C LYS A 233 -6.02 -14.20 -17.50
N ILE A 234 -6.25 -13.20 -18.32
CA ILE A 234 -7.39 -12.30 -18.21
C ILE A 234 -8.50 -12.81 -19.11
N THR A 235 -9.76 -12.71 -18.67
CA THR A 235 -10.91 -13.08 -19.48
C THR A 235 -10.97 -12.27 -20.77
N ASP A 236 -11.41 -12.87 -21.85
CA ASP A 236 -11.70 -12.22 -23.14
C ASP A 236 -13.17 -11.73 -23.25
N LYS A 237 -13.94 -11.90 -22.16
CA LYS A 237 -15.33 -11.43 -22.10
C LYS A 237 -15.38 -9.90 -22.07
N THR A 238 -16.40 -9.35 -22.69
CA THR A 238 -16.68 -7.90 -22.71
C THR A 238 -17.62 -7.45 -21.59
N ASN A 239 -18.24 -8.39 -20.88
CA ASN A 239 -19.12 -8.11 -19.74
C ASN A 239 -18.73 -8.97 -18.54
N SER A 240 -18.84 -8.40 -17.37
CA SER A 240 -18.66 -9.07 -16.09
C SER A 240 -19.99 -9.31 -15.39
N SER A 241 -20.16 -10.51 -14.88
CA SER A 241 -21.25 -10.88 -13.98
C SER A 241 -20.64 -11.41 -12.68
N LEU A 242 -21.31 -11.20 -11.55
CA LEU A 242 -20.84 -11.69 -10.26
C LEU A 242 -20.66 -13.21 -10.30
N LYS A 243 -19.60 -13.70 -9.64
CA LYS A 243 -19.18 -15.12 -9.59
C LYS A 243 -18.65 -15.70 -10.91
N GLU A 244 -18.52 -14.91 -11.95
CA GLU A 244 -17.81 -15.32 -13.16
C GLU A 244 -16.30 -15.08 -12.98
N GLU A 245 -15.49 -15.95 -13.60
CA GLU A 245 -14.05 -15.79 -13.64
C GLU A 245 -13.67 -14.53 -14.43
N LEU A 246 -12.88 -13.66 -13.79
CA LEU A 246 -12.31 -12.46 -14.37
C LEU A 246 -10.84 -12.67 -14.74
N MET A 247 -10.10 -13.31 -13.85
CA MET A 247 -8.69 -13.64 -14.07
C MET A 247 -8.37 -15.03 -13.49
N HIS A 248 -7.42 -15.71 -14.13
CA HIS A 248 -6.86 -16.97 -13.65
C HIS A 248 -5.37 -16.80 -13.43
N ILE A 249 -4.92 -17.14 -12.24
CA ILE A 249 -3.54 -16.92 -11.76
C ILE A 249 -2.83 -18.26 -11.65
N ASN A 250 -1.63 -18.35 -12.23
CA ASN A 250 -0.68 -19.45 -12.01
C ASN A 250 0.52 -18.94 -11.21
N TYR A 251 0.90 -19.67 -10.15
CA TYR A 251 2.03 -19.36 -9.26
C TYR A 251 3.35 -19.93 -9.76
#